data_3c79e392bed423272ea06ee1e9c41d6a
#
_entry.id   3c79e392bed423272ea06ee1e9c41d6a
#
_cell.length_a   1.000
_cell.length_b   1.000
_cell.length_c   1.000
_cell.angle_alpha   90.00
_cell.angle_beta   90.00
_cell.angle_gamma   90.00
#
_symmetry.space_group_name_H-M   'P 1'
#
loop_
_entity.id
_entity.type
_entity.pdbx_description
1 polymer ?
#
loop_
_entity_poly.entity_id
_entity_poly.type
_entity_poly.pdbx_seq_one_letter_code
_entity_poly.pdbx_strand_id
1 'polypeptide(L)'
;MKRFLLLYNGPPTAPDASHEGWPEWFDRIGGALVDVGSPMVNGFALHGDGTRSDETTILNGFSIVQAEDRDGVLDLIADHPFVLLGSEYTIEVFEVPRK
;
A
#
# COMPACT_ATOMS: atom_id res chain seq x y z
N MET A 1 -14.37 -13.41 3.08
CA MET A 1 -12.98 -13.14 2.76
C MET A 1 -12.35 -12.21 3.78
N LYS A 2 -11.04 -12.34 3.99
CA LYS A 2 -10.29 -11.47 4.87
C LYS A 2 -9.92 -10.19 4.16
N ARG A 3 -9.79 -9.10 4.93
CA ARG A 3 -9.31 -7.82 4.39
C ARG A 3 -7.85 -7.62 4.74
N PHE A 4 -7.12 -7.04 3.79
CA PHE A 4 -5.70 -6.77 3.94
C PHE A 4 -5.40 -5.33 3.57
N LEU A 5 -4.62 -4.68 4.43
CA LEU A 5 -4.11 -3.34 4.18
C LEU A 5 -2.77 -3.46 3.45
N LEU A 6 -2.67 -2.78 2.33
CA LEU A 6 -1.42 -2.68 1.57
C LEU A 6 -0.79 -1.32 1.87
N LEU A 7 0.44 -1.32 2.36
CA LEU A 7 1.20 -0.10 2.61
C LEU A 7 2.33 -0.01 1.59
N TYR A 8 2.34 1.07 0.83
CA TYR A 8 3.32 1.30 -0.23
C TYR A 8 4.52 2.04 0.35
N ASN A 9 5.61 1.32 0.57
CA ASN A 9 6.80 1.77 1.30
C ASN A 9 7.99 1.93 0.35
N GLY A 10 8.68 3.06 0.44
CA GLY A 10 9.88 3.30 -0.35
C GLY A 10 10.15 4.78 -0.57
N PRO A 11 11.21 5.12 -1.32
CA PRO A 11 11.52 6.52 -1.61
C PRO A 11 10.36 7.22 -2.33
N PRO A 12 10.26 8.54 -2.23
CA PRO A 12 9.24 9.28 -2.97
C PRO A 12 9.34 9.01 -4.47
N THR A 13 8.18 8.76 -5.11
CA THR A 13 8.12 8.54 -6.54
C THR A 13 7.83 9.85 -7.27
N ALA A 14 8.33 9.97 -8.52
CA ALA A 14 7.92 11.08 -9.36
C ALA A 14 6.41 10.97 -9.64
N PRO A 15 5.66 12.09 -9.65
CA PRO A 15 4.21 12.03 -9.85
C PRO A 15 3.79 11.26 -11.10
N ASP A 16 4.53 11.40 -12.18
CA ASP A 16 4.21 10.72 -13.44
C ASP A 16 4.48 9.22 -13.38
N ALA A 17 5.52 8.81 -12.66
CA ALA A 17 5.88 7.40 -12.54
C ALA A 17 4.96 6.64 -11.58
N SER A 18 4.43 7.32 -10.57
CA SER A 18 3.64 6.68 -9.51
C SER A 18 2.27 6.22 -9.95
N HIS A 19 1.77 6.68 -11.11
CA HIS A 19 0.41 6.36 -11.56
C HIS A 19 0.37 5.43 -12.77
N GLU A 20 1.52 5.13 -13.38
CA GLU A 20 1.56 4.26 -14.55
C GLU A 20 1.20 2.83 -14.17
N GLY A 21 0.22 2.26 -14.87
CA GLY A 21 -0.22 0.88 -14.66
C GLY A 21 -1.19 0.67 -13.52
N TRP A 22 -1.42 1.67 -12.67
CA TRP A 22 -2.31 1.51 -11.51
C TRP A 22 -3.78 1.31 -11.90
N PRO A 23 -4.35 2.08 -12.84
CA PRO A 23 -5.74 1.85 -13.24
C PRO A 23 -5.96 0.44 -13.79
N GLU A 24 -5.02 -0.07 -14.57
CA GLU A 24 -5.08 -1.42 -15.12
C GLU A 24 -5.03 -2.47 -14.02
N TRP A 25 -4.20 -2.25 -13.00
CA TRP A 25 -4.12 -3.16 -11.87
C TRP A 25 -5.43 -3.18 -11.07
N PHE A 26 -6.02 -2.01 -10.80
CA PHE A 26 -7.31 -1.92 -10.11
C PHE A 26 -8.41 -2.64 -10.89
N ASP A 27 -8.45 -2.46 -12.20
CA ASP A 27 -9.42 -3.14 -13.06
C ASP A 27 -9.23 -4.65 -13.02
N ARG A 28 -7.98 -5.10 -13.07
CA ARG A 28 -7.68 -6.53 -13.11
C ARG A 28 -8.09 -7.24 -11.83
N ILE A 29 -7.87 -6.65 -10.67
CA ILE A 29 -8.25 -7.30 -9.41
C ILE A 29 -9.75 -7.19 -9.13
N GLY A 30 -10.45 -6.26 -9.77
CA GLY A 30 -11.91 -6.17 -9.75
C GLY A 30 -12.51 -6.22 -8.36
N GLY A 31 -13.30 -7.27 -8.10
CA GLY A 31 -14.00 -7.44 -6.82
C GLY A 31 -13.11 -7.69 -5.62
N ALA A 32 -11.81 -7.98 -5.83
CA ALA A 32 -10.87 -8.08 -4.73
C ALA A 32 -10.49 -6.71 -4.15
N LEU A 33 -10.76 -5.63 -4.88
CA LEU A 33 -10.49 -4.28 -4.39
C LEU A 33 -11.60 -3.83 -3.45
N VAL A 34 -11.24 -3.51 -2.20
CA VAL A 34 -12.19 -2.98 -1.20
C VAL A 34 -12.14 -1.47 -1.17
N ASP A 35 -10.94 -0.90 -1.20
CA ASP A 35 -10.73 0.55 -1.19
C ASP A 35 -9.48 0.86 -1.99
N VAL A 36 -9.60 1.74 -2.97
CA VAL A 36 -8.46 2.22 -3.76
C VAL A 36 -7.39 2.81 -2.86
N GLY A 37 -7.82 3.43 -1.76
CA GLY A 37 -6.91 4.11 -0.84
C GLY A 37 -6.55 5.49 -1.32
N SER A 38 -5.39 5.95 -0.90
CA SER A 38 -4.94 7.30 -1.19
C SER A 38 -3.43 7.40 -1.10
N PRO A 39 -2.80 8.28 -1.87
CA PRO A 39 -1.45 8.73 -1.55
C PRO A 39 -1.44 9.36 -0.16
N MET A 40 -0.33 9.21 0.54
CA MET A 40 -0.13 9.81 1.86
C MET A 40 1.03 10.78 1.82
N VAL A 41 0.83 11.98 2.36
CA VAL A 41 1.83 13.04 2.33
C VAL A 41 1.85 13.76 3.68
N ASN A 42 2.93 14.50 3.92
CA ASN A 42 3.06 15.40 5.07
C ASN A 42 2.92 14.67 6.42
N GLY A 43 3.55 13.50 6.52
CA GLY A 43 3.49 12.71 7.74
C GLY A 43 4.28 13.33 8.88
N PHE A 44 3.83 13.04 10.09
CA PHE A 44 4.54 13.39 11.32
C PHE A 44 4.20 12.36 12.39
N ALA A 45 4.99 12.34 13.46
CA ALA A 45 4.84 11.34 14.50
C ALA A 45 4.73 11.97 15.88
N LEU A 46 3.96 11.34 16.75
CA LEU A 46 3.92 11.62 18.18
C LEU A 46 4.42 10.37 18.90
N HIS A 47 5.42 10.54 19.73
CA HIS A 47 6.02 9.45 20.48
C HIS A 47 5.35 9.28 21.85
N GLY A 48 5.49 8.08 22.43
CA GLY A 48 4.87 7.77 23.72
C GLY A 48 5.35 8.62 24.89
N ASP A 49 6.53 9.23 24.75
CA ASP A 49 7.07 10.16 25.75
C ASP A 49 6.58 11.62 25.53
N GLY A 50 5.70 11.84 24.57
CA GLY A 50 5.15 13.15 24.26
C GLY A 50 5.94 13.97 23.26
N THR A 51 7.10 13.47 22.80
CA THR A 51 7.88 14.18 21.80
C THR A 51 7.27 14.01 20.41
N ARG A 52 7.55 14.96 19.53
CA ARG A 52 7.07 14.96 18.14
C ARG A 52 8.23 14.93 17.18
N SER A 53 7.99 14.35 16.01
CA SER A 53 9.01 14.27 14.97
C SER A 53 8.32 14.43 13.61
N ASP A 54 9.01 15.09 12.68
CA ASP A 54 8.60 15.12 11.28
C ASP A 54 9.07 13.87 10.54
N GLU A 55 9.86 13.01 11.20
CA GLU A 55 10.31 11.76 10.61
C GLU A 55 9.28 10.66 10.85
N THR A 56 8.99 9.91 9.80
CA THR A 56 8.11 8.73 9.85
C THR A 56 8.72 7.63 8.99
N THR A 57 8.08 6.45 9.02
CA THR A 57 8.38 5.44 8.00
C THR A 57 8.06 6.02 6.62
N ILE A 58 8.79 5.55 5.61
CA ILE A 58 8.64 6.09 4.25
C ILE A 58 7.44 5.41 3.58
N LEU A 59 6.26 6.02 3.72
CA LEU A 59 5.03 5.48 3.14
C LEU A 59 4.53 6.44 2.05
N ASN A 60 4.20 5.86 0.88
CA ASN A 60 3.68 6.62 -0.26
C ASN A 60 2.16 6.58 -0.36
N GLY A 61 1.52 5.61 0.29
CA GLY A 61 0.07 5.48 0.22
C GLY A 61 -0.40 4.14 0.75
N PHE A 62 -1.70 3.87 0.56
CA PHE A 62 -2.30 2.62 0.98
C PHE A 62 -3.43 2.21 0.05
N SER A 63 -3.77 0.93 0.08
CA SER A 63 -4.99 0.37 -0.52
C SER A 63 -5.51 -0.74 0.39
N ILE A 64 -6.77 -1.11 0.22
CA ILE A 64 -7.35 -2.25 0.93
C ILE A 64 -7.91 -3.23 -0.08
N VAL A 65 -7.52 -4.51 0.06
CA VAL A 65 -7.99 -5.60 -0.78
C VAL A 65 -8.59 -6.70 0.08
N GLN A 66 -9.28 -7.64 -0.56
CA GLN A 66 -9.79 -8.83 0.12
C GLN A 66 -9.32 -10.08 -0.59
N ALA A 67 -9.05 -11.13 0.18
CA ALA A 67 -8.65 -12.43 -0.34
C ALA A 67 -8.94 -13.49 0.72
N GLU A 68 -8.89 -14.75 0.31
CA GLU A 68 -9.12 -15.87 1.23
C GLU A 68 -8.02 -15.97 2.27
N ASP A 69 -6.77 -15.74 1.85
CA ASP A 69 -5.61 -15.93 2.69
C ASP A 69 -4.43 -15.11 2.15
N ARG A 70 -3.30 -15.29 2.82
CA ARG A 70 -2.05 -14.61 2.49
C ARG A 70 -1.61 -14.89 1.05
N ASP A 71 -1.68 -16.14 0.63
CA ASP A 71 -1.27 -16.53 -0.73
C ASP A 71 -2.14 -15.85 -1.78
N GLY A 72 -3.43 -15.70 -1.51
CA GLY A 72 -4.34 -14.97 -2.39
C GLY A 72 -3.93 -13.51 -2.57
N VAL A 73 -3.51 -12.85 -1.47
CA VAL A 73 -3.00 -11.47 -1.57
C VAL A 73 -1.71 -11.42 -2.38
N LEU A 74 -0.79 -12.34 -2.13
CA LEU A 74 0.49 -12.38 -2.87
C LEU A 74 0.25 -12.54 -4.37
N ASP A 75 -0.73 -13.35 -4.77
CA ASP A 75 -1.10 -13.48 -6.17
C ASP A 75 -1.63 -12.17 -6.76
N LEU A 76 -2.40 -11.41 -5.97
CA LEU A 76 -2.94 -10.13 -6.44
C LEU A 76 -1.84 -9.08 -6.67
N ILE A 77 -0.82 -9.06 -5.82
CA ILE A 77 0.20 -8.00 -5.84
C ILE A 77 1.51 -8.39 -6.52
N ALA A 78 1.62 -9.64 -7.01
CA ALA A 78 2.88 -10.14 -7.58
C ALA A 78 3.42 -9.26 -8.71
N ASP A 79 2.54 -8.65 -9.50
CA ASP A 79 2.90 -7.78 -10.62
C ASP A 79 2.38 -6.34 -10.43
N HIS A 80 2.17 -5.94 -9.17
CA HIS A 80 1.70 -4.59 -8.87
C HIS A 80 2.71 -3.56 -9.39
N PRO A 81 2.23 -2.48 -10.05
CA PRO A 81 3.13 -1.47 -10.62
C PRO A 81 4.12 -0.89 -9.62
N PHE A 82 3.75 -0.79 -8.34
CA PHE A 82 4.60 -0.20 -7.33
C PHE A 82 5.89 -1.01 -7.12
N VAL A 83 5.79 -2.35 -7.05
CA VAL A 83 6.98 -3.18 -6.84
C VAL A 83 7.87 -3.25 -8.08
N LEU A 84 7.33 -2.91 -9.24
CA LEU A 84 8.10 -2.88 -10.47
C LEU A 84 8.99 -1.65 -10.58
N LEU A 85 8.87 -0.70 -9.65
CA LEU A 85 9.69 0.51 -9.65
C LEU A 85 11.14 0.24 -9.22
N GLY A 86 11.37 -0.82 -8.45
CA GLY A 86 12.72 -1.18 -8.03
C GLY A 86 12.75 -1.91 -6.71
N SER A 87 13.92 -2.41 -6.33
CA SER A 87 14.09 -3.23 -5.13
C SER A 87 13.94 -2.45 -3.83
N GLU A 88 14.03 -1.12 -3.87
CA GLU A 88 13.80 -0.28 -2.71
C GLU A 88 12.32 -0.03 -2.41
N TYR A 89 11.43 -0.49 -3.29
CA TYR A 89 9.99 -0.34 -3.12
C TYR A 89 9.39 -1.64 -2.59
N THR A 90 8.56 -1.53 -1.55
CA THR A 90 7.98 -2.69 -0.87
C THR A 90 6.50 -2.45 -0.64
N ILE A 91 5.69 -3.47 -0.83
CA ILE A 91 4.30 -3.46 -0.35
C ILE A 91 4.27 -4.28 0.94
N GLU A 92 4.04 -3.61 2.05
CA GLU A 92 3.81 -4.29 3.32
C GLU A 92 2.33 -4.63 3.45
N VAL A 93 2.02 -5.83 3.91
CA VAL A 93 0.65 -6.34 3.95
C VAL A 93 0.28 -6.69 5.38
N PHE A 94 -0.85 -6.16 5.84
CA PHE A 94 -1.37 -6.48 7.16
C PHE A 94 -2.81 -6.95 7.04
N GLU A 95 -3.14 -8.04 7.71
CA GLU A 95 -4.54 -8.46 7.81
C GLU A 95 -5.26 -7.49 8.75
N VAL A 96 -6.45 -7.02 8.33
CA VAL A 96 -7.29 -6.14 9.13
C VAL A 96 -8.49 -6.96 9.58
N PRO A 97 -8.48 -7.47 10.82
CA PRO A 97 -9.60 -8.28 11.30
C PRO A 97 -10.89 -7.48 11.36
N ARG A 98 -12.00 -8.13 11.06
CA ARG A 98 -13.33 -7.54 11.28
C ARG A 98 -13.70 -7.68 12.74
N LYS A 99 -14.28 -6.63 13.26
CA LYS A 99 -14.83 -6.66 14.61
C LYS A 99 -16.23 -7.28 14.62
#